data_e082fb4206e5c6bf7aa26f4cdb6cd17d
#
_entry.id   e082fb4206e5c6bf7aa26f4cdb6cd17d
#
_cell.length_a   1.000
_cell.length_b   1.000
_cell.length_c   1.000
_cell.angle_alpha   90.00
_cell.angle_beta   90.00
_cell.angle_gamma   90.00
#
_symmetry.space_group_name_H-M   'P 1'
#
loop_
_entity.id
_entity.type
_entity.pdbx_description
1 polymer ?
#
loop_
_entity_poly.entity_id
_entity_poly.type
_entity_poly.pdbx_seq_one_letter_code
_entity_poly.pdbx_strand_id
1 'polypeptide(L)'
;FTPIGTKMNGLHPQLAIDRGYNHCWLVDPAAQSETIPAVELACPENGRLLQIFSDYPGAVVYCGNYFDGRQMDKNQHPLNAYAGIAIEMQYYPNSPNMPGVPSCIVHKGETSHHRIRYGFKSC
;
A
#
# COMPACT_ATOMS: atom_id res chain seq x y z
N PHE A 1 -10.74 -11.48 5.20
CA PHE A 1 -9.41 -11.45 4.55
C PHE A 1 -9.42 -12.29 3.28
N THR A 2 -8.83 -11.77 2.20
CA THR A 2 -8.66 -12.48 0.93
C THR A 2 -7.16 -12.62 0.68
N PRO A 3 -6.64 -13.82 0.34
CA PRO A 3 -5.23 -13.98 0.01
C PRO A 3 -4.84 -13.08 -1.18
N ILE A 4 -3.74 -12.37 -1.05
CA ILE A 4 -3.25 -11.42 -2.07
C ILE A 4 -3.05 -12.13 -3.42
N GLY A 5 -2.50 -13.35 -3.41
CA GLY A 5 -2.26 -14.12 -4.63
C GLY A 5 -3.51 -14.55 -5.41
N THR A 6 -4.69 -14.53 -4.78
CA THR A 6 -5.93 -15.06 -5.40
C THR A 6 -6.28 -14.37 -6.73
N LYS A 7 -5.97 -13.08 -6.86
CA LYS A 7 -6.30 -12.29 -8.06
C LYS A 7 -5.08 -11.92 -8.90
N MET A 8 -3.88 -12.40 -8.54
CA MET A 8 -2.63 -12.06 -9.24
C MET A 8 -2.39 -12.89 -10.52
N ASN A 9 -3.29 -13.77 -10.87
CA ASN A 9 -3.18 -14.69 -12.02
C ASN A 9 -3.35 -14.03 -13.41
N GLY A 10 -3.30 -12.70 -13.48
CA GLY A 10 -3.29 -11.96 -14.75
C GLY A 10 -4.65 -11.86 -15.48
N LEU A 11 -5.74 -12.32 -14.90
CA LEU A 11 -7.08 -12.22 -15.51
C LEU A 11 -7.62 -10.78 -15.55
N HIS A 12 -7.15 -9.91 -14.67
CA HIS A 12 -7.53 -8.50 -14.69
C HIS A 12 -6.53 -7.70 -15.53
N PRO A 13 -6.98 -6.90 -16.53
CA PRO A 13 -6.08 -6.17 -17.44
C PRO A 13 -5.05 -5.28 -16.72
N GLN A 14 -5.44 -4.61 -15.64
CA GLN A 14 -4.54 -3.77 -14.85
C GLN A 14 -3.42 -4.59 -14.20
N LEU A 15 -3.74 -5.77 -13.64
CA LEU A 15 -2.74 -6.66 -13.03
C LEU A 15 -1.80 -7.27 -14.08
N ALA A 16 -2.29 -7.47 -15.30
CA ALA A 16 -1.46 -7.95 -16.42
C ALA A 16 -0.39 -6.94 -16.82
N ILE A 17 -0.70 -5.63 -16.79
CA ILE A 17 0.26 -4.55 -17.12
C ILE A 17 1.47 -4.59 -16.18
N ASP A 18 1.22 -4.68 -14.88
CA ASP A 18 2.26 -4.60 -13.85
C ASP A 18 2.70 -5.97 -13.31
N ARG A 19 2.22 -7.06 -13.90
CA ARG A 19 2.50 -8.44 -13.45
C ARG A 19 2.10 -8.68 -11.99
N GLY A 20 1.08 -7.97 -11.49
CA GLY A 20 0.60 -8.03 -10.12
C GLY A 20 0.15 -6.67 -9.61
N TYR A 21 0.07 -6.54 -8.30
CA TYR A 21 -0.31 -5.26 -7.69
C TYR A 21 0.83 -4.24 -7.77
N ASN A 22 0.49 -3.07 -8.30
CA ASN A 22 1.24 -1.81 -8.26
C ASN A 22 0.24 -0.67 -8.48
N HIS A 23 -0.76 -0.58 -7.60
CA HIS A 23 -1.94 0.22 -7.81
C HIS A 23 -2.28 1.04 -6.57
N CYS A 24 -2.99 2.15 -6.78
CA CYS A 24 -3.55 2.96 -5.71
C CYS A 24 -4.98 2.52 -5.41
N TRP A 25 -5.23 2.15 -4.16
CA TRP A 25 -6.57 1.93 -3.61
C TRP A 25 -7.09 3.21 -2.97
N LEU A 26 -8.37 3.47 -3.14
CA LEU A 26 -9.06 4.53 -2.41
C LEU A 26 -9.29 4.03 -0.98
N VAL A 27 -8.90 4.83 -0.01
CA VAL A 27 -9.19 4.56 1.41
C VAL A 27 -10.59 5.05 1.70
N ASP A 28 -11.41 4.21 2.34
CA ASP A 28 -12.73 4.60 2.81
C ASP A 28 -12.60 5.86 3.71
N PRO A 29 -13.35 6.93 3.47
CA PRO A 29 -13.31 8.12 4.32
C PRO A 29 -13.50 7.82 5.81
N ALA A 30 -14.28 6.81 6.18
CA ALA A 30 -14.43 6.38 7.57
C ALA A 30 -13.15 5.77 8.16
N ALA A 31 -12.28 5.23 7.32
CA ALA A 31 -10.98 4.65 7.71
C ALA A 31 -9.82 5.66 7.59
N GLN A 32 -10.07 6.89 7.15
CA GLN A 32 -9.09 7.99 7.21
C GLN A 32 -9.03 8.53 8.66
N SER A 33 -8.60 7.69 9.59
CA SER A 33 -8.70 7.92 11.03
C SER A 33 -7.55 7.28 11.80
N GLU A 34 -7.44 7.61 13.08
CA GLU A 34 -6.47 7.00 13.99
C GLU A 34 -7.00 5.73 14.67
N THR A 35 -8.28 5.42 14.53
CA THR A 35 -8.96 4.34 15.28
C THR A 35 -9.38 3.17 14.41
N ILE A 36 -9.68 3.43 13.13
CA ILE A 36 -10.08 2.41 12.15
C ILE A 36 -8.88 2.20 11.20
N PRO A 37 -8.34 1.00 11.06
CA PRO A 37 -7.24 0.76 10.15
C PRO A 37 -7.68 0.97 8.70
N ALA A 38 -6.91 1.76 7.95
CA ALA A 38 -7.09 1.94 6.52
C ALA A 38 -6.63 0.69 5.74
N VAL A 39 -5.64 -0.01 6.27
CA VAL A 39 -5.11 -1.25 5.69
C VAL A 39 -4.85 -2.27 6.77
N GLU A 40 -5.21 -3.51 6.50
CA GLU A 40 -4.83 -4.67 7.31
C GLU A 40 -4.17 -5.73 6.42
N LEU A 41 -3.01 -6.21 6.85
CA LEU A 41 -2.28 -7.30 6.20
C LEU A 41 -2.01 -8.40 7.24
N ALA A 42 -2.59 -9.57 7.01
CA ALA A 42 -2.44 -10.71 7.89
C ALA A 42 -1.65 -11.84 7.22
N CYS A 43 -0.84 -12.53 8.00
CA CYS A 43 -0.19 -13.78 7.63
C CYS A 43 -0.69 -14.91 8.55
N PRO A 44 -1.67 -15.70 8.12
CA PRO A 44 -2.24 -16.76 8.96
C PRO A 44 -1.24 -17.83 9.38
N GLU A 45 -0.21 -18.07 8.56
CA GLU A 45 0.80 -19.10 8.80
C GLU A 45 1.67 -18.82 10.04
N ASN A 46 1.89 -17.54 10.36
CA ASN A 46 2.72 -17.14 11.50
C ASN A 46 2.00 -16.22 12.49
N GLY A 47 0.69 -16.00 12.29
CA GLY A 47 -0.15 -15.20 13.16
C GLY A 47 0.17 -13.71 13.18
N ARG A 48 0.91 -13.18 12.22
CA ARG A 48 1.25 -11.75 12.19
C ARG A 48 0.15 -10.93 11.54
N LEU A 49 -0.20 -9.82 12.16
CA LEU A 49 -1.13 -8.82 11.63
C LEU A 49 -0.46 -7.45 11.66
N LEU A 50 -0.38 -6.81 10.49
CA LEU A 50 -0.05 -5.40 10.35
C LEU A 50 -1.35 -4.61 10.16
N GLN A 51 -1.51 -3.54 10.94
CA GLN A 51 -2.57 -2.54 10.78
C GLN A 51 -1.93 -1.19 10.48
N ILE A 52 -2.42 -0.50 9.47
CA ILE A 52 -1.97 0.86 9.11
C ILE A 52 -3.16 1.80 9.27
N PHE A 53 -2.97 2.82 10.12
CA PHE A 53 -3.92 3.90 10.36
C PHE A 53 -3.36 5.16 9.71
N SER A 54 -4.18 5.88 8.98
CA SER A 54 -3.72 7.07 8.26
C SER A 54 -4.88 8.00 7.95
N ASP A 55 -4.59 9.28 7.84
CA ASP A 55 -5.48 10.32 7.33
C ASP A 55 -5.36 10.53 5.81
N TYR A 56 -4.49 9.78 5.14
CA TYR A 56 -4.34 9.85 3.69
C TYR A 56 -5.51 9.19 2.95
N PRO A 57 -5.92 9.76 1.79
CA PRO A 57 -7.06 9.26 1.02
C PRO A 57 -6.76 8.01 0.19
N GLY A 58 -5.50 7.65 0.02
CA GLY A 58 -5.09 6.54 -0.82
C GLY A 58 -4.00 5.67 -0.20
N ALA A 59 -3.95 4.43 -0.67
CA ALA A 59 -2.90 3.46 -0.35
C ALA A 59 -2.39 2.83 -1.63
N VAL A 60 -1.14 3.09 -2.00
CA VAL A 60 -0.48 2.34 -3.08
C VAL A 60 0.04 1.04 -2.52
N VAL A 61 -0.27 -0.07 -3.18
CA VAL A 61 0.21 -1.40 -2.82
C VAL A 61 1.05 -1.95 -3.97
N TYR A 62 2.30 -2.26 -3.68
CA TYR A 62 3.24 -2.88 -4.60
C TYR A 62 3.73 -4.21 -4.03
N CYS A 63 3.65 -5.28 -4.81
CA CYS A 63 3.98 -6.63 -4.35
C CYS A 63 5.36 -7.12 -4.79
N GLY A 64 6.30 -6.24 -5.07
CA GLY A 64 7.65 -6.64 -5.46
C GLY A 64 7.72 -7.35 -6.83
N ASN A 65 6.80 -7.01 -7.74
CA ASN A 65 6.60 -7.69 -9.04
C ASN A 65 7.86 -7.69 -9.93
N TYR A 66 8.71 -6.67 -9.78
CA TYR A 66 9.89 -6.43 -10.60
C TYR A 66 11.20 -6.82 -9.94
N PHE A 67 11.16 -7.43 -8.75
CA PHE A 67 12.37 -8.02 -8.18
C PHE A 67 12.83 -9.21 -9.04
N ASP A 68 14.12 -9.25 -9.35
CA ASP A 68 14.71 -10.19 -10.31
C ASP A 68 15.81 -11.10 -9.70
N GLY A 69 15.92 -11.08 -8.38
CA GLY A 69 16.92 -11.85 -7.64
C GLY A 69 18.33 -11.23 -7.58
N ARG A 70 18.54 -10.06 -8.22
CA ARG A 70 19.84 -9.38 -8.17
C ARG A 70 20.05 -8.61 -6.89
N GLN A 71 18.99 -8.12 -6.29
CA GLN A 71 19.03 -7.47 -4.98
C GLN A 71 19.00 -8.53 -3.88
N MET A 72 19.71 -8.25 -2.79
CA MET A 72 19.74 -9.11 -1.61
C MET A 72 19.01 -8.43 -0.44
N ASP A 73 18.35 -9.22 0.39
CA ASP A 73 17.86 -8.75 1.68
C ASP A 73 19.03 -8.58 2.68
N LYS A 74 18.72 -8.12 3.91
CA LYS A 74 19.72 -7.96 4.98
C LYS A 74 20.41 -9.26 5.41
N ASN A 75 19.84 -10.42 5.07
CA ASN A 75 20.39 -11.74 5.39
C ASN A 75 21.07 -12.39 4.17
N GLN A 76 21.31 -11.63 3.10
CA GLN A 76 21.92 -12.08 1.85
C GLN A 76 21.08 -13.11 1.07
N HIS A 77 19.75 -13.08 1.25
CA HIS A 77 18.84 -13.85 0.38
C HIS A 77 18.43 -13.01 -0.84
N PRO A 78 18.38 -13.62 -2.04
CA PRO A 78 17.96 -12.89 -3.24
C PRO A 78 16.47 -12.49 -3.15
N LEU A 79 16.18 -11.25 -3.50
CA LEU A 79 14.82 -10.74 -3.61
C LEU A 79 14.26 -11.13 -4.98
N ASN A 80 13.53 -12.22 -5.02
CA ASN A 80 12.80 -12.67 -6.20
C ASN A 80 11.45 -11.93 -6.32
N ALA A 81 10.80 -12.03 -7.48
CA ALA A 81 9.47 -11.49 -7.66
C ALA A 81 8.54 -11.92 -6.51
N TYR A 82 7.77 -10.96 -6.00
CA TYR A 82 6.85 -11.11 -4.87
C TYR A 82 7.49 -11.40 -3.51
N ALA A 83 8.77 -11.12 -3.35
CA ALA A 83 9.48 -11.30 -2.07
C ALA A 83 9.08 -10.31 -0.99
N GLY A 84 8.27 -9.31 -1.29
CA GLY A 84 7.84 -8.31 -0.33
C GLY A 84 6.63 -7.51 -0.79
N ILE A 85 6.07 -6.74 0.14
CA ILE A 85 4.94 -5.85 -0.10
C ILE A 85 5.31 -4.46 0.41
N ALA A 86 5.19 -3.44 -0.44
CA ALA A 86 5.19 -2.04 -0.03
C ALA A 86 3.75 -1.55 0.06
N ILE A 87 3.45 -0.79 1.11
CA ILE A 87 2.16 -0.12 1.31
C ILE A 87 2.46 1.35 1.61
N GLU A 88 2.06 2.22 0.70
CA GLU A 88 2.40 3.64 0.70
C GLU A 88 1.12 4.45 0.90
N MET A 89 0.94 4.99 2.11
CA MET A 89 -0.19 5.88 2.41
C MET A 89 0.11 7.25 1.82
N GLN A 90 -0.73 7.72 0.89
CA GLN A 90 -0.46 8.94 0.13
C GLN A 90 -1.71 9.56 -0.48
N TYR A 91 -1.55 10.73 -1.08
CA TYR A 91 -2.51 11.28 -2.04
C TYR A 91 -2.54 10.42 -3.31
N TYR A 92 -3.62 10.55 -4.08
CA TYR A 92 -3.73 9.83 -5.36
C TYR A 92 -2.62 10.24 -6.33
N PRO A 93 -2.03 9.29 -7.06
CA PRO A 93 -1.09 9.62 -8.14
C PRO A 93 -1.69 10.67 -9.07
N ASN A 94 -0.88 11.67 -9.43
CA ASN A 94 -1.30 12.81 -10.29
C ASN A 94 -2.39 13.71 -9.68
N SER A 95 -2.65 13.66 -8.38
CA SER A 95 -3.68 14.48 -7.73
C SER A 95 -3.58 15.99 -8.00
N PRO A 96 -2.40 16.62 -8.19
CA PRO A 96 -2.32 18.04 -8.53
C PRO A 96 -3.04 18.41 -9.84
N ASN A 97 -3.20 17.46 -10.75
CA ASN A 97 -3.82 17.65 -12.06
C ASN A 97 -5.24 17.04 -12.15
N MET A 98 -5.75 16.52 -11.06
CA MET A 98 -7.05 15.84 -11.03
C MET A 98 -8.09 16.70 -10.31
N PRO A 99 -9.07 17.30 -11.01
CA PRO A 99 -10.13 18.05 -10.37
C PRO A 99 -11.04 17.13 -9.53
N GLY A 100 -11.49 17.63 -8.38
CA GLY A 100 -12.47 16.93 -7.54
C GLY A 100 -11.87 15.85 -6.62
N VAL A 101 -10.55 15.66 -6.61
CA VAL A 101 -9.87 14.78 -5.64
C VAL A 101 -9.15 15.59 -4.56
N PRO A 102 -8.82 14.98 -3.40
CA PRO A 102 -8.01 15.65 -2.38
C PRO A 102 -6.68 16.15 -2.95
N SER A 103 -6.36 17.42 -2.70
CA SER A 103 -5.15 18.07 -3.21
C SER A 103 -3.96 17.82 -2.30
N CYS A 104 -2.82 17.48 -2.89
CA CYS A 104 -1.53 17.41 -2.19
C CYS A 104 -0.75 18.75 -2.24
N ILE A 105 -1.34 19.81 -2.83
CA ILE A 105 -0.68 21.11 -2.99
C ILE A 105 -0.70 21.84 -1.66
N VAL A 106 0.46 22.31 -1.22
CA VAL A 106 0.64 23.19 -0.06
C VAL A 106 1.13 24.54 -0.57
N HIS A 107 0.37 25.61 -0.31
CA HIS A 107 0.75 26.95 -0.74
C HIS A 107 1.76 27.60 0.21
N LYS A 108 2.45 28.62 -0.28
CA LYS A 108 3.40 29.38 0.55
C LYS A 108 2.73 29.92 1.82
N GLY A 109 3.28 29.55 2.97
CA GLY A 109 2.78 29.94 4.29
C GLY A 109 1.79 28.97 4.91
N GLU A 110 1.36 27.94 4.19
CA GLU A 110 0.56 26.83 4.73
C GLU A 110 1.43 25.73 5.30
N THR A 111 0.87 24.97 6.22
CA THR A 111 1.49 23.75 6.77
C THR A 111 0.55 22.58 6.59
N SER A 112 1.04 21.48 6.07
CA SER A 112 0.31 20.22 5.98
C SER A 112 0.83 19.25 7.04
N HIS A 113 -0.09 18.60 7.73
CA HIS A 113 0.22 17.57 8.74
C HIS A 113 -0.48 16.29 8.38
N HIS A 114 0.29 15.22 8.29
CA HIS A 114 -0.24 13.88 8.08
C HIS A 114 0.32 12.90 9.10
N ARG A 115 -0.47 11.88 9.40
CA ARG A 115 -0.08 10.86 10.35
C ARG A 115 -0.26 9.47 9.76
N ILE A 116 0.78 8.66 9.90
CA ILE A 116 0.74 7.23 9.59
C ILE A 116 1.19 6.49 10.85
N ARG A 117 0.36 5.58 11.34
CA ARG A 117 0.68 4.73 12.50
C ARG A 117 0.62 3.27 12.10
N TYR A 118 1.67 2.55 12.42
CA TYR A 118 1.76 1.10 12.23
C TYR A 118 1.46 0.38 13.53
N GLY A 119 0.51 -0.54 13.51
CA GLY A 119 0.20 -1.47 14.60
C GLY A 119 0.60 -2.89 14.21
N PHE A 120 1.37 -3.54 15.07
CA PHE A 120 1.73 -4.95 14.89
C PHE A 120 1.04 -5.77 15.97
N LYS A 121 0.39 -6.86 15.57
CA LYS A 121 -0.32 -7.78 16.45
C LYS A 121 0.03 -9.21 16.09
N SER A 122 -0.17 -10.12 17.04
CA SER A 122 -0.32 -11.55 16.79
C SER A 122 -1.81 -11.92 16.78
N CYS A 123 -2.23 -12.70 15.79
CA CYS A 123 -3.59 -13.26 15.71
C CYS A 123 -3.61 -14.63 16.39
#